data_15065fcfd0d27afd4166297fabd7ff5a
#
_entry.id   15065fcfd0d27afd4166297fabd7ff5a
#
_cell.length_a   1.000
_cell.length_b   1.000
_cell.length_c   1.000
_cell.angle_alpha   90.00
_cell.angle_beta   90.00
_cell.angle_gamma   90.00
#
_symmetry.space_group_name_H-M   'P 1'
#
loop_
_entity.id
_entity.type
_entity.pdbx_description
1 polymer ?
#
loop_
_entity_poly.entity_id
_entity_poly.type
_entity_poly.pdbx_seq_one_letter_code
_entity_poly.pdbx_strand_id
1 'polypeptide(L)'
;LFLLLSINGIGPGKFRNLLAKFRSTKNILSADYLSLLNVEGISTNLAKRIRKASHERDEIEKFTEKELKKLEKLGGRLITIWDQEYPSILKKIYDPPILFYILGELTESDQYSIAVVGTRQPTNYGKVQAEKTSMDLSKQGITIVSGMARGIDSIAHNAAIKSGGRTIAVIGSGLDVIYPAENRKLFEKISENGAVISEFSLGTKPDAQN
;
A
#
# COMPACT_ATOMS: atom_id res chain seq x y z
N LEU A 1 15.14 5.29 4.24
CA LEU A 1 14.18 4.31 3.71
C LEU A 1 13.63 4.77 2.36
N PHE A 2 12.94 5.88 2.27
CA PHE A 2 12.37 6.43 1.03
C PHE A 2 13.37 6.51 -0.13
N LEU A 3 14.56 7.04 0.14
CA LEU A 3 15.65 7.13 -0.83
C LEU A 3 15.92 5.79 -1.55
N LEU A 4 15.99 4.70 -0.81
CA LEU A 4 16.26 3.38 -1.39
C LEU A 4 15.06 2.84 -2.14
N LEU A 5 13.85 3.03 -1.64
CA LEU A 5 12.62 2.55 -2.27
C LEU A 5 12.24 3.38 -3.51
N SER A 6 12.69 4.64 -3.61
CA SER A 6 12.51 5.45 -4.84
C SER A 6 13.44 5.05 -5.98
N ILE A 7 14.46 4.23 -5.72
CA ILE A 7 15.38 3.75 -6.78
C ILE A 7 14.68 2.70 -7.62
N ASN A 8 14.40 3.01 -8.88
CA ASN A 8 13.79 2.07 -9.81
C ASN A 8 14.60 0.76 -9.87
N GLY A 9 13.92 -0.34 -9.57
CA GLY A 9 14.49 -1.69 -9.50
C GLY A 9 14.79 -2.18 -8.08
N ILE A 10 14.58 -1.38 -7.04
CA ILE A 10 14.58 -1.83 -5.65
C ILE A 10 13.13 -2.07 -5.21
N GLY A 11 12.69 -3.32 -5.30
CA GLY A 11 11.45 -3.78 -4.67
C GLY A 11 11.72 -4.33 -3.26
N PRO A 12 10.65 -4.75 -2.53
CA PRO A 12 10.74 -5.23 -1.16
C PRO A 12 11.79 -6.34 -0.96
N GLY A 13 11.85 -7.33 -1.83
CA GLY A 13 12.81 -8.43 -1.73
C GLY A 13 14.27 -7.97 -1.78
N LYS A 14 14.63 -7.13 -2.78
CA LYS A 14 16.00 -6.59 -2.89
C LYS A 14 16.35 -5.67 -1.75
N PHE A 15 15.39 -4.87 -1.28
CA PHE A 15 15.58 -4.02 -0.11
C PHE A 15 15.91 -4.88 1.14
N ARG A 16 15.17 -5.97 1.37
CA ARG A 16 15.44 -6.89 2.47
C ARG A 16 16.84 -7.53 2.36
N ASN A 17 17.26 -7.96 1.16
CA ASN A 17 18.59 -8.51 0.92
C ASN A 17 19.70 -7.49 1.24
N LEU A 18 19.51 -6.24 0.79
CA LEU A 18 20.42 -5.15 1.14
C LEU A 18 20.47 -4.91 2.66
N LEU A 19 19.30 -4.85 3.30
CA LEU A 19 19.23 -4.61 4.74
C LEU A 19 19.82 -5.78 5.55
N ALA A 20 19.62 -7.01 5.13
CA ALA A 20 20.21 -8.19 5.76
C ALA A 20 21.74 -8.12 5.76
N LYS A 21 22.36 -7.66 4.67
CA LYS A 21 23.80 -7.53 4.54
C LYS A 21 24.36 -6.32 5.27
N PHE A 22 23.77 -5.15 5.07
CA PHE A 22 24.33 -3.89 5.57
C PHE A 22 23.75 -3.40 6.90
N ARG A 23 22.68 -4.03 7.39
CA ARG A 23 22.03 -3.79 8.70
C ARG A 23 21.32 -2.45 8.84
N SER A 24 21.59 -1.45 8.00
CA SER A 24 20.92 -0.16 8.03
C SER A 24 20.89 0.50 6.65
N THR A 25 19.90 1.36 6.42
CA THR A 25 19.79 2.15 5.19
C THR A 25 20.98 3.10 5.02
N LYS A 26 21.54 3.62 6.11
CA LYS A 26 22.74 4.45 6.10
C LYS A 26 23.94 3.67 5.54
N ASN A 27 24.16 2.45 6.03
CA ASN A 27 25.27 1.61 5.59
C ASN A 27 25.10 1.19 4.13
N ILE A 28 23.86 0.93 3.66
CA ILE A 28 23.58 0.64 2.25
C ILE A 28 24.01 1.80 1.36
N LEU A 29 23.67 3.03 1.74
CA LEU A 29 24.01 4.24 0.96
C LEU A 29 25.52 4.56 1.01
N SER A 30 26.21 4.16 2.07
CA SER A 30 27.66 4.36 2.23
C SER A 30 28.49 3.19 1.67
N ALA A 31 27.84 2.10 1.24
CA ALA A 31 28.52 0.90 0.75
C ALA A 31 29.28 1.19 -0.56
N ASP A 32 30.45 0.56 -0.70
CA ASP A 32 31.19 0.58 -1.95
C ASP A 32 30.50 -0.26 -3.05
N TYR A 33 30.87 -0.01 -4.28
CA TYR A 33 30.25 -0.63 -5.44
C TYR A 33 30.37 -2.18 -5.43
N LEU A 34 31.54 -2.70 -5.07
CA LEU A 34 31.79 -4.15 -5.06
C LEU A 34 30.98 -4.85 -3.97
N SER A 35 30.90 -4.23 -2.80
CA SER A 35 30.07 -4.73 -1.70
C SER A 35 28.58 -4.78 -2.08
N LEU A 36 28.07 -3.82 -2.84
CA LEU A 36 26.70 -3.83 -3.32
C LEU A 36 26.46 -4.99 -4.33
N LEU A 37 27.39 -5.24 -5.24
CA LEU A 37 27.29 -6.35 -6.22
C LEU A 37 27.23 -7.73 -5.58
N ASN A 38 27.78 -7.88 -4.38
CA ASN A 38 27.74 -9.12 -3.61
C ASN A 38 26.40 -9.37 -2.89
N VAL A 39 25.35 -8.56 -3.16
CA VAL A 39 24.00 -8.78 -2.66
C VAL A 39 23.16 -9.44 -3.74
N GLU A 40 22.43 -10.49 -3.36
CA GLU A 40 21.54 -11.19 -4.28
C GLU A 40 20.51 -10.25 -4.90
N GLY A 41 20.36 -10.33 -6.23
CA GLY A 41 19.42 -9.50 -6.99
C GLY A 41 19.92 -8.10 -7.33
N ILE A 42 21.15 -7.71 -6.93
CA ILE A 42 21.72 -6.40 -7.24
C ILE A 42 22.62 -6.52 -8.48
N SER A 43 22.13 -6.00 -9.60
CA SER A 43 22.89 -5.90 -10.85
C SER A 43 23.89 -4.73 -10.84
N THR A 44 24.83 -4.74 -11.79
CA THR A 44 25.77 -3.63 -12.01
C THR A 44 25.08 -2.28 -12.19
N ASN A 45 23.97 -2.26 -12.93
CA ASN A 45 23.18 -1.03 -13.15
C ASN A 45 22.49 -0.56 -11.86
N LEU A 46 21.97 -1.50 -11.06
CA LEU A 46 21.31 -1.16 -9.82
C LEU A 46 22.30 -0.66 -8.76
N ALA A 47 23.48 -1.27 -8.65
CA ALA A 47 24.55 -0.80 -7.78
C ALA A 47 24.99 0.64 -8.13
N LYS A 48 25.10 0.96 -9.45
CA LYS A 48 25.37 2.33 -9.90
C LYS A 48 24.27 3.32 -9.49
N ARG A 49 22.99 2.92 -9.61
CA ARG A 49 21.84 3.76 -9.19
C ARG A 49 21.85 4.02 -7.68
N ILE A 50 22.15 3.01 -6.87
CA ILE A 50 22.26 3.16 -5.41
C ILE A 50 23.37 4.17 -5.06
N ARG A 51 24.53 4.05 -5.70
CA ARG A 51 25.65 4.99 -5.52
C ARG A 51 25.29 6.40 -5.97
N LYS A 52 24.62 6.55 -7.11
CA LYS A 52 24.16 7.87 -7.57
C LYS A 52 23.18 8.49 -6.58
N ALA A 53 22.18 7.74 -6.14
CA ALA A 53 21.20 8.21 -5.18
C ALA A 53 21.82 8.66 -3.84
N SER A 54 22.95 8.07 -3.42
CA SER A 54 23.67 8.51 -2.22
C SER A 54 24.20 9.95 -2.34
N HIS A 55 24.46 10.44 -3.54
CA HIS A 55 24.90 11.83 -3.81
C HIS A 55 23.74 12.81 -3.97
N GLU A 56 22.54 12.30 -4.27
CA GLU A 56 21.31 13.09 -4.42
C GLU A 56 20.48 13.13 -3.11
N ARG A 57 21.12 12.84 -1.99
CA ARG A 57 20.47 12.67 -0.68
C ARG A 57 19.62 13.87 -0.28
N ASP A 58 20.14 15.08 -0.43
CA ASP A 58 19.47 16.31 0.02
C ASP A 58 18.17 16.58 -0.75
N GLU A 59 18.17 16.28 -2.06
CA GLU A 59 16.96 16.43 -2.88
C GLU A 59 15.87 15.46 -2.49
N ILE A 60 16.25 14.21 -2.19
CA ILE A 60 15.32 13.18 -1.79
C ILE A 60 14.84 13.39 -0.35
N GLU A 61 15.67 13.91 0.55
CA GLU A 61 15.23 14.32 1.89
C GLU A 61 14.17 15.43 1.80
N LYS A 62 14.38 16.45 0.97
CA LYS A 62 13.37 17.50 0.71
C LYS A 62 12.09 16.94 0.09
N PHE A 63 12.21 16.01 -0.86
CA PHE A 63 11.05 15.32 -1.42
C PHE A 63 10.27 14.56 -0.34
N THR A 64 10.99 13.77 0.47
CA THR A 64 10.40 12.98 1.56
C THR A 64 9.68 13.85 2.58
N GLU A 65 10.29 14.96 3.00
CA GLU A 65 9.65 15.92 3.91
C GLU A 65 8.37 16.52 3.32
N LYS A 66 8.41 16.88 2.04
CA LYS A 66 7.23 17.41 1.33
C LYS A 66 6.12 16.36 1.22
N GLU A 67 6.50 15.12 0.96
CA GLU A 67 5.59 13.98 0.88
C GLU A 67 4.92 13.74 2.23
N LEU A 68 5.69 13.65 3.31
CA LEU A 68 5.17 13.45 4.66
C LEU A 68 4.26 14.58 5.11
N LYS A 69 4.63 15.85 4.85
CA LYS A 69 3.78 17.01 5.15
C LYS A 69 2.45 17.00 4.39
N LYS A 70 2.46 16.52 3.14
CA LYS A 70 1.22 16.37 2.37
C LYS A 70 0.36 15.24 2.93
N LEU A 71 0.97 14.12 3.27
CA LEU A 71 0.30 12.97 3.85
C LEU A 71 -0.38 13.34 5.17
N GLU A 72 0.33 14.04 6.06
CA GLU A 72 -0.20 14.56 7.33
C GLU A 72 -1.41 15.49 7.12
N LYS A 73 -1.35 16.39 6.13
CA LYS A 73 -2.47 17.28 5.77
C LYS A 73 -3.71 16.52 5.27
N LEU A 74 -3.53 15.32 4.71
CA LEU A 74 -4.61 14.44 4.31
C LEU A 74 -5.15 13.61 5.50
N GLY A 75 -4.55 13.72 6.68
CA GLY A 75 -4.84 12.88 7.84
C GLY A 75 -4.28 11.47 7.70
N GLY A 76 -3.36 11.26 6.77
CA GLY A 76 -2.73 9.98 6.51
C GLY A 76 -1.41 9.81 7.27
N ARG A 77 -0.94 8.57 7.31
CA ARG A 77 0.37 8.21 7.86
C ARG A 77 1.02 7.08 7.07
N LEU A 78 2.28 6.82 7.36
CA LEU A 78 3.02 5.68 6.84
C LEU A 78 3.09 4.59 7.90
N ILE A 79 2.94 3.35 7.45
CA ILE A 79 3.23 2.17 8.26
C ILE A 79 4.36 1.39 7.59
N THR A 80 5.38 1.07 8.35
CA THR A 80 6.52 0.27 7.91
C THR A 80 6.45 -1.15 8.47
N ILE A 81 7.15 -2.08 7.85
CA ILE A 81 7.18 -3.49 8.27
C ILE A 81 7.68 -3.68 9.73
N TRP A 82 8.35 -2.68 10.30
CA TRP A 82 8.84 -2.71 11.69
C TRP A 82 7.85 -2.13 12.69
N ASP A 83 6.82 -1.42 12.23
CA ASP A 83 5.83 -0.83 13.12
C ASP A 83 4.91 -1.90 13.73
N GLN A 84 4.47 -1.65 14.96
CA GLN A 84 3.60 -2.55 15.68
C GLN A 84 2.22 -2.69 15.00
N GLU A 85 1.75 -1.62 14.35
CA GLU A 85 0.50 -1.57 13.60
C GLU A 85 0.55 -2.36 12.28
N TYR A 86 1.75 -2.77 11.81
CA TYR A 86 1.85 -3.50 10.55
C TYR A 86 1.17 -4.89 10.67
N PRO A 87 0.22 -5.23 9.78
CA PRO A 87 -0.54 -6.47 9.89
C PRO A 87 0.34 -7.71 9.91
N SER A 88 0.22 -8.53 10.95
CA SER A 88 1.03 -9.73 11.11
C SER A 88 0.82 -10.75 9.99
N ILE A 89 -0.39 -10.79 9.43
CA ILE A 89 -0.72 -11.63 8.29
C ILE A 89 -0.01 -11.18 7.01
N LEU A 90 0.14 -9.87 6.82
CA LEU A 90 0.85 -9.30 5.67
C LEU A 90 2.36 -9.57 5.74
N LYS A 91 2.94 -9.68 6.95
CA LYS A 91 4.36 -10.08 7.11
C LYS A 91 4.65 -11.51 6.61
N LYS A 92 3.61 -12.35 6.48
CA LYS A 92 3.75 -13.78 6.13
C LYS A 92 3.69 -14.05 4.63
N ILE A 93 3.32 -13.07 3.80
CA ILE A 93 3.30 -13.25 2.35
C ILE A 93 4.73 -13.30 1.79
N TYR A 94 4.87 -13.84 0.58
CA TYR A 94 6.18 -14.02 -0.07
C TYR A 94 6.98 -12.72 -0.19
N ASP A 95 6.34 -11.61 -0.58
CA ASP A 95 6.99 -10.31 -0.76
C ASP A 95 6.20 -9.20 -0.04
N PRO A 96 6.28 -9.13 1.32
CA PRO A 96 5.57 -8.11 2.07
C PRO A 96 6.09 -6.72 1.75
N PRO A 97 5.20 -5.72 1.54
CA PRO A 97 5.60 -4.34 1.32
C PRO A 97 6.42 -3.80 2.51
N ILE A 98 7.49 -3.09 2.20
CA ILE A 98 8.35 -2.51 3.25
C ILE A 98 7.66 -1.38 3.99
N LEU A 99 6.82 -0.64 3.28
CA LEU A 99 5.97 0.41 3.82
C LEU A 99 4.71 0.54 2.95
N PHE A 100 3.68 1.10 3.53
CA PHE A 100 2.50 1.57 2.81
C PHE A 100 1.94 2.84 3.45
N TYR A 101 1.23 3.60 2.65
CA TYR A 101 0.47 4.78 3.05
C TYR A 101 -0.92 4.35 3.52
N ILE A 102 -1.45 5.01 4.54
CA ILE A 102 -2.77 4.71 5.07
C ILE A 102 -3.55 5.98 5.42
N LEU A 103 -4.83 5.97 5.09
CA LEU A 103 -5.87 6.84 5.64
C LEU A 103 -6.85 5.99 6.45
N GLY A 104 -7.27 6.48 7.60
CA GLY A 104 -8.06 5.69 8.54
C GLY A 104 -7.18 4.82 9.43
N GLU A 105 -7.75 3.76 10.01
CA GLU A 105 -7.07 2.95 11.02
C GLU A 105 -7.21 1.45 10.76
N LEU A 106 -6.14 0.71 11.07
CA LEU A 106 -6.18 -0.75 11.18
C LEU A 106 -6.45 -1.13 12.64
N THR A 107 -7.22 -2.18 12.81
CA THR A 107 -7.56 -2.74 14.12
C THR A 107 -7.21 -4.22 14.19
N GLU A 108 -7.15 -4.78 15.39
CA GLU A 108 -6.88 -6.21 15.57
C GLU A 108 -7.95 -7.09 14.90
N SER A 109 -9.19 -6.62 14.79
CA SER A 109 -10.27 -7.35 14.12
C SER A 109 -10.03 -7.52 12.63
N ASP A 110 -9.20 -6.66 12.00
CA ASP A 110 -8.88 -6.76 10.58
C ASP A 110 -8.03 -7.98 10.21
N GLN A 111 -7.49 -8.71 11.22
CA GLN A 111 -6.89 -10.03 11.00
C GLN A 111 -7.90 -11.05 10.43
N TYR A 112 -9.19 -10.85 10.70
CA TYR A 112 -10.29 -11.62 10.13
C TYR A 112 -10.88 -10.87 8.95
N SER A 113 -10.18 -10.90 7.82
CA SER A 113 -10.58 -10.21 6.61
C SER A 113 -10.69 -11.15 5.41
N ILE A 114 -11.58 -10.80 4.49
CA ILE A 114 -11.77 -11.52 3.22
C ILE A 114 -11.74 -10.53 2.07
N ALA A 115 -10.96 -10.85 1.04
CA ALA A 115 -10.94 -10.09 -0.19
C ALA A 115 -12.17 -10.44 -1.04
N VAL A 116 -12.95 -9.42 -1.43
CA VAL A 116 -14.07 -9.53 -2.37
C VAL A 116 -13.74 -8.70 -3.58
N VAL A 117 -13.39 -9.36 -4.68
CA VAL A 117 -12.95 -8.73 -5.93
C VAL A 117 -13.71 -9.30 -7.13
N GLY A 118 -13.78 -8.52 -8.21
CA GLY A 118 -14.41 -9.02 -9.42
C GLY A 118 -14.46 -8.02 -10.56
N THR A 119 -15.31 -8.31 -11.52
CA THR A 119 -15.43 -7.52 -12.75
C THR A 119 -15.92 -6.10 -12.49
N ARG A 120 -15.42 -5.16 -13.30
CA ARG A 120 -15.88 -3.77 -13.31
C ARG A 120 -17.27 -3.58 -13.92
N GLN A 121 -17.77 -4.60 -14.65
CA GLN A 121 -19.10 -4.62 -15.27
C GLN A 121 -19.84 -5.91 -14.90
N PRO A 122 -20.32 -6.02 -13.64
CA PRO A 122 -21.01 -7.22 -13.18
C PRO A 122 -22.42 -7.34 -13.75
N THR A 123 -22.85 -8.58 -13.97
CA THR A 123 -24.26 -8.89 -14.24
C THR A 123 -25.13 -8.57 -13.03
N ASN A 124 -26.46 -8.49 -13.21
CA ASN A 124 -27.37 -8.28 -12.08
C ASN A 124 -27.23 -9.36 -11.02
N TYR A 125 -27.05 -10.62 -11.41
CA TYR A 125 -26.77 -11.71 -10.49
C TYR A 125 -25.48 -11.45 -9.70
N GLY A 126 -24.38 -11.09 -10.38
CA GLY A 126 -23.10 -10.79 -9.73
C GLY A 126 -23.21 -9.65 -8.72
N LYS A 127 -23.96 -8.58 -9.05
CA LYS A 127 -24.21 -7.46 -8.11
C LYS A 127 -24.92 -7.94 -6.84
N VAL A 128 -26.02 -8.69 -6.99
CA VAL A 128 -26.80 -9.20 -5.86
C VAL A 128 -25.97 -10.15 -4.99
N GLN A 129 -25.18 -11.04 -5.61
CA GLN A 129 -24.34 -11.97 -4.85
C GLN A 129 -23.21 -11.26 -4.12
N ALA A 130 -22.52 -10.30 -4.75
CA ALA A 130 -21.48 -9.52 -4.11
C ALA A 130 -22.02 -8.71 -2.93
N GLU A 131 -23.17 -8.04 -3.09
CA GLU A 131 -23.79 -7.27 -2.01
C GLU A 131 -24.20 -8.19 -0.85
N LYS A 132 -24.91 -9.29 -1.13
CA LYS A 132 -25.36 -10.24 -0.11
C LYS A 132 -24.17 -10.86 0.64
N THR A 133 -23.20 -11.40 -0.09
CA THR A 133 -22.04 -12.06 0.53
C THR A 133 -21.23 -11.08 1.40
N SER A 134 -20.95 -9.89 0.89
CA SER A 134 -20.20 -8.88 1.66
C SER A 134 -20.96 -8.43 2.89
N MET A 135 -22.27 -8.25 2.79
CA MET A 135 -23.13 -7.89 3.93
C MET A 135 -23.16 -9.00 4.98
N ASP A 136 -23.34 -10.25 4.57
CA ASP A 136 -23.44 -11.41 5.47
C ASP A 136 -22.10 -11.63 6.21
N LEU A 137 -20.97 -11.55 5.51
CA LEU A 137 -19.62 -11.62 6.10
C LEU A 137 -19.38 -10.46 7.09
N SER A 138 -19.72 -9.26 6.68
CA SER A 138 -19.52 -8.05 7.49
C SER A 138 -20.34 -8.10 8.80
N LYS A 139 -21.57 -8.61 8.77
CA LYS A 139 -22.39 -8.84 9.97
C LYS A 139 -21.79 -9.86 10.93
N GLN A 140 -20.92 -10.75 10.45
CA GLN A 140 -20.18 -11.70 11.28
C GLN A 140 -18.87 -11.11 11.84
N GLY A 141 -18.63 -9.81 11.66
CA GLY A 141 -17.41 -9.15 12.12
C GLY A 141 -16.20 -9.36 11.20
N ILE A 142 -16.41 -9.87 9.99
CA ILE A 142 -15.34 -10.06 9.00
C ILE A 142 -15.13 -8.77 8.23
N THR A 143 -13.91 -8.25 8.23
CA THR A 143 -13.53 -7.06 7.46
C THR A 143 -13.48 -7.37 5.96
N ILE A 144 -14.18 -6.58 5.15
CA ILE A 144 -14.15 -6.72 3.70
C ILE A 144 -12.97 -5.94 3.12
N VAL A 145 -12.11 -6.61 2.36
CA VAL A 145 -10.99 -5.99 1.64
C VAL A 145 -11.30 -5.97 0.15
N SER A 146 -11.10 -4.82 -0.52
CA SER A 146 -11.28 -4.73 -1.97
C SER A 146 -10.45 -3.59 -2.56
N GLY A 147 -10.47 -3.45 -3.91
CA GLY A 147 -9.63 -2.50 -4.65
C GLY A 147 -10.30 -1.15 -4.97
N MET A 148 -11.50 -0.89 -4.48
CA MET A 148 -12.28 0.33 -4.74
C MET A 148 -12.57 0.60 -6.24
N ALA A 149 -12.36 -0.38 -7.13
CA ALA A 149 -12.71 -0.27 -8.55
C ALA A 149 -14.22 -0.20 -8.77
N ARG A 150 -14.64 0.15 -9.99
CA ARG A 150 -16.04 0.00 -10.40
C ARG A 150 -16.52 -1.44 -10.24
N GLY A 151 -17.83 -1.62 -10.11
CA GLY A 151 -18.44 -2.95 -10.11
C GLY A 151 -18.35 -3.66 -8.78
N ILE A 152 -17.84 -4.87 -8.75
CA ILE A 152 -17.86 -5.74 -7.57
C ILE A 152 -17.18 -5.08 -6.36
N ASP A 153 -16.06 -4.44 -6.55
CA ASP A 153 -15.29 -3.81 -5.46
C ASP A 153 -16.11 -2.73 -4.74
N SER A 154 -16.67 -1.80 -5.51
CA SER A 154 -17.52 -0.73 -4.95
C SER A 154 -18.78 -1.28 -4.27
N ILE A 155 -19.36 -2.35 -4.79
CA ILE A 155 -20.53 -3.02 -4.21
C ILE A 155 -20.15 -3.63 -2.87
N ALA A 156 -19.01 -4.34 -2.80
CA ALA A 156 -18.53 -4.99 -1.60
C ALA A 156 -18.28 -3.98 -0.47
N HIS A 157 -17.57 -2.88 -0.76
CA HIS A 157 -17.35 -1.81 0.21
C HIS A 157 -18.66 -1.19 0.71
N ASN A 158 -19.57 -0.83 -0.21
CA ASN A 158 -20.85 -0.26 0.16
C ASN A 158 -21.70 -1.21 1.02
N ALA A 159 -21.69 -2.51 0.70
CA ALA A 159 -22.42 -3.52 1.47
C ALA A 159 -21.87 -3.65 2.90
N ALA A 160 -20.55 -3.67 3.06
CA ALA A 160 -19.91 -3.68 4.37
C ALA A 160 -20.30 -2.45 5.20
N ILE A 161 -20.20 -1.26 4.62
CA ILE A 161 -20.57 0.01 5.31
C ILE A 161 -22.06 0.03 5.69
N LYS A 162 -22.95 -0.37 4.75
CA LYS A 162 -24.40 -0.43 5.00
C LYS A 162 -24.79 -1.38 6.14
N SER A 163 -24.01 -2.45 6.32
CA SER A 163 -24.24 -3.41 7.42
C SER A 163 -23.61 -3.00 8.76
N GLY A 164 -22.98 -1.84 8.82
CA GLY A 164 -22.30 -1.33 10.02
C GLY A 164 -20.94 -1.99 10.29
N GLY A 165 -20.39 -2.69 9.30
CA GLY A 165 -19.10 -3.37 9.43
C GLY A 165 -17.94 -2.59 8.85
N ARG A 166 -16.75 -3.20 8.95
CA ARG A 166 -15.47 -2.60 8.50
C ARG A 166 -15.11 -3.00 7.08
N THR A 167 -14.41 -2.08 6.41
CA THR A 167 -13.86 -2.39 5.09
C THR A 167 -12.54 -1.66 4.85
N ILE A 168 -11.64 -2.31 4.12
CA ILE A 168 -10.32 -1.79 3.77
C ILE A 168 -10.20 -1.74 2.26
N ALA A 169 -9.87 -0.57 1.72
CA ALA A 169 -9.55 -0.41 0.30
C ALA A 169 -8.03 -0.47 0.09
N VAL A 170 -7.58 -1.32 -0.84
CA VAL A 170 -6.19 -1.37 -1.30
C VAL A 170 -6.14 -0.84 -2.72
N ILE A 171 -5.55 0.35 -2.91
CA ILE A 171 -5.61 1.07 -4.18
C ILE A 171 -4.25 1.13 -4.90
N GLY A 172 -4.28 1.10 -6.23
CA GLY A 172 -3.12 1.19 -7.11
C GLY A 172 -2.76 2.62 -7.54
N SER A 173 -3.04 3.62 -6.69
CA SER A 173 -2.72 5.04 -6.91
C SER A 173 -2.28 5.67 -5.60
N GLY A 174 -1.70 6.86 -5.63
CA GLY A 174 -1.47 7.64 -4.41
C GLY A 174 -2.78 7.95 -3.69
N LEU A 175 -2.75 8.06 -2.35
CA LEU A 175 -3.94 8.33 -1.53
C LEU A 175 -4.65 9.65 -1.87
N ASP A 176 -3.96 10.59 -2.50
CA ASP A 176 -4.49 11.86 -2.99
C ASP A 176 -5.12 11.77 -4.39
N VAL A 177 -5.00 10.61 -5.06
CA VAL A 177 -5.53 10.35 -6.40
C VAL A 177 -6.65 9.33 -6.34
N ILE A 178 -7.88 9.82 -6.13
CA ILE A 178 -9.06 8.95 -6.03
C ILE A 178 -9.50 8.48 -7.41
N TYR A 179 -9.48 7.17 -7.60
CA TYR A 179 -9.94 6.54 -8.84
C TYR A 179 -10.81 5.30 -8.54
N PRO A 180 -11.96 5.17 -9.25
CA PRO A 180 -12.55 6.14 -10.14
C PRO A 180 -13.11 7.37 -9.38
N ALA A 181 -13.20 8.53 -10.04
CA ALA A 181 -13.56 9.80 -9.39
C ALA A 181 -14.96 9.78 -8.76
N GLU A 182 -15.88 9.00 -9.31
CA GLU A 182 -17.24 8.81 -8.77
C GLU A 182 -17.25 8.13 -7.40
N ASN A 183 -16.19 7.41 -7.03
CA ASN A 183 -16.06 6.73 -5.73
C ASN A 183 -15.52 7.65 -4.61
N ARG A 184 -15.42 8.97 -4.83
CA ARG A 184 -14.93 9.91 -3.79
C ARG A 184 -15.67 9.77 -2.47
N LYS A 185 -17.00 9.78 -2.49
CA LYS A 185 -17.80 9.61 -1.27
C LYS A 185 -17.63 8.24 -0.60
N LEU A 186 -17.36 7.20 -1.41
CA LEU A 186 -17.07 5.88 -0.92
C LEU A 186 -15.69 5.86 -0.25
N PHE A 187 -14.69 6.47 -0.87
CA PHE A 187 -13.33 6.63 -0.32
C PHE A 187 -13.37 7.28 1.08
N GLU A 188 -14.10 8.40 1.22
CA GLU A 188 -14.27 9.12 2.49
C GLU A 188 -14.89 8.20 3.56
N LYS A 189 -15.99 7.52 3.23
CA LYS A 189 -16.65 6.58 4.14
C LYS A 189 -15.75 5.39 4.53
N ILE A 190 -14.94 4.87 3.59
CA ILE A 190 -13.99 3.78 3.90
C ILE A 190 -12.94 4.27 4.88
N SER A 191 -12.36 5.46 4.67
CA SER A 191 -11.35 6.01 5.59
C SER A 191 -11.89 6.31 6.99
N GLU A 192 -13.19 6.61 7.13
CA GLU A 192 -13.85 6.83 8.42
C GLU A 192 -14.19 5.53 9.17
N ASN A 193 -14.53 4.46 8.43
CA ASN A 193 -15.02 3.19 9.00
C ASN A 193 -14.05 2.01 8.86
N GLY A 194 -12.85 2.28 8.40
CA GLY A 194 -11.83 1.27 8.14
C GLY A 194 -10.54 1.93 7.72
N ALA A 195 -10.00 1.56 6.57
CA ALA A 195 -8.77 2.15 6.04
C ALA A 195 -8.72 2.16 4.52
N VAL A 196 -8.02 3.13 3.96
CA VAL A 196 -7.55 3.10 2.57
C VAL A 196 -6.04 2.98 2.59
N ILE A 197 -5.50 2.00 1.87
CA ILE A 197 -4.08 1.64 1.87
C ILE A 197 -3.53 1.74 0.45
N SER A 198 -2.30 2.25 0.33
CA SER A 198 -1.56 2.29 -0.93
C SER A 198 -0.06 2.08 -0.71
N GLU A 199 0.59 1.35 -1.60
CA GLU A 199 2.05 1.26 -1.67
C GLU A 199 2.67 2.42 -2.48
N PHE A 200 1.86 3.24 -3.13
CA PHE A 200 2.30 4.27 -4.07
C PHE A 200 2.39 5.64 -3.41
N SER A 201 3.44 6.40 -3.78
CA SER A 201 3.62 7.80 -3.35
C SER A 201 2.46 8.68 -3.77
N LEU A 202 2.24 9.77 -3.04
CA LEU A 202 1.22 10.76 -3.36
C LEU A 202 1.42 11.31 -4.78
N GLY A 203 0.33 11.57 -5.49
CA GLY A 203 0.32 12.01 -6.88
C GLY A 203 0.49 10.89 -7.91
N THR A 204 0.72 9.64 -7.48
CA THR A 204 0.79 8.50 -8.41
C THR A 204 -0.59 8.25 -9.02
N LYS A 205 -0.66 8.33 -10.35
CA LYS A 205 -1.90 8.05 -11.09
C LYS A 205 -2.14 6.54 -11.19
N PRO A 206 -3.42 6.12 -11.26
CA PRO A 206 -3.74 4.71 -11.49
C PRO A 206 -3.26 4.31 -12.89
N ASP A 207 -2.45 3.26 -12.94
CA ASP A 207 -1.99 2.62 -14.17
C ASP A 207 -2.42 1.15 -14.17
N ALA A 208 -2.58 0.56 -15.36
CA ALA A 208 -2.88 -0.86 -15.49
C ALA A 208 -1.71 -1.76 -15.03
N GLN A 209 -0.54 -1.18 -14.86
CA GLN A 209 0.67 -1.86 -14.39
C GLN A 209 0.89 -1.73 -12.86
N ASN A 210 0.07 -0.93 -12.17
CA ASN A 210 0.12 -0.74 -10.72
C ASN A 210 -0.73 -1.77 -9.99
#